data_d3e98c06069d7cc6b7d3b9aeec0125ae
#
_entry.id   d3e98c06069d7cc6b7d3b9aeec0125ae
#
_cell.length_a   1.000
_cell.length_b   1.000
_cell.length_c   1.000
_cell.angle_alpha   90.00
_cell.angle_beta   90.00
_cell.angle_gamma   90.00
#
_symmetry.space_group_name_H-M   'P 1'
#
loop_
_entity.id
_entity.type
_entity.pdbx_description
1 polymer ?
#
loop_
_entity_poly.entity_id
_entity_poly.type
_entity_poly.pdbx_seq_one_letter_code
_entity_poly.pdbx_strand_id
1 'polypeptide(L)'
;MPNSSHAPAILHRQPASGQAADDSQPDSQQQPGQQQTRRLPQVEQLLQQPFLAGFIEALSRPLVTQAVRDTLSELRQSEDFRQHGVAPEQIEALIAKRCRQQFRQRQTRVINATGTLVHTNLGRSPLSADLWDEVRDLNTGYNNLELDLATGKRGGRKGLIATLLRCLTQAEDSLVVNNNAASLFLLLQEVAKGREVIVSRGEQIQIGGGFRIPDILALSGAKLVEVGTTNITTAKDYLDAITDQTELVLMVHRSNFAIRGFTESPDIGEVARSLPDHVVLAVDQGSGLTCEEFAPDETSVRQYIKAGADLVCYSGDKLLGGPQSGIISGRSDLIKRLEKHPMMRTFRPSRIVYSLLERLLIHKLNKSPIGEGIAQQVLSNPAAMQARADQLMAALPGCFVPVPAQLVVGGGTLPDEFYPAPALECTDPRPAQQLLDDLRELPVPVIATVRQQRVLLNMATLLPTEMELLIAQLRELLLPAPFNATNATEEP
;
A
#
# COMPACT_ATOMS: atom_id res chain seq x y z
N MET A 1 -25.68 13.53 2.66
CA MET A 1 -25.39 13.93 4.05
C MET A 1 -23.89 13.84 4.25
N PRO A 2 -23.16 14.87 4.68
CA PRO A 2 -21.71 14.87 4.78
C PRO A 2 -21.26 14.02 5.97
N ASN A 3 -20.45 13.00 5.71
CA ASN A 3 -19.74 12.24 6.74
C ASN A 3 -18.60 13.09 7.30
N SER A 4 -18.84 13.73 8.43
CA SER A 4 -17.78 14.34 9.24
C SER A 4 -17.01 13.23 9.96
N SER A 5 -15.88 12.79 9.38
CA SER A 5 -14.90 11.99 10.12
C SER A 5 -14.14 12.93 11.08
N HIS A 6 -14.73 13.19 12.24
CA HIS A 6 -14.00 13.84 13.32
C HIS A 6 -13.02 12.83 13.91
N ALA A 7 -11.75 12.98 13.58
CA ALA A 7 -10.69 12.44 14.42
C ALA A 7 -10.74 13.19 15.76
N PRO A 8 -10.74 12.50 16.91
CA PRO A 8 -10.79 13.17 18.20
C PRO A 8 -9.54 14.06 18.37
N ALA A 9 -9.75 15.30 18.83
CA ALA A 9 -8.72 16.32 19.05
C ALA A 9 -7.74 16.01 20.21
N ILE A 10 -7.31 14.77 20.33
CA ILE A 10 -6.57 14.23 21.48
C ILE A 10 -5.04 14.39 21.31
N LEU A 11 -4.57 14.68 20.10
CA LEU A 11 -3.13 14.64 19.77
C LEU A 11 -2.41 15.99 19.99
N HIS A 12 -3.09 17.10 20.26
CA HIS A 12 -2.51 18.44 20.16
C HIS A 12 -2.13 19.15 21.47
N ARG A 13 -2.08 18.48 22.60
CA ARG A 13 -1.44 19.10 23.79
C ARG A 13 -0.05 18.52 24.00
N GLN A 14 0.96 19.13 23.37
CA GLN A 14 2.35 18.99 23.77
C GLN A 14 2.59 19.81 25.05
N PRO A 15 3.32 19.27 26.05
CA PRO A 15 3.97 20.12 27.02
C PRO A 15 5.14 20.87 26.32
N ALA A 16 5.29 22.15 26.59
CA ALA A 16 6.28 23.03 26.01
C ALA A 16 7.69 22.39 26.06
N SER A 17 8.38 22.43 24.92
CA SER A 17 9.76 21.97 24.75
C SER A 17 10.72 22.81 25.59
N GLY A 18 11.43 22.16 26.52
CA GLY A 18 12.53 22.76 27.25
C GLY A 18 13.73 23.07 26.33
N GLN A 19 14.20 24.27 26.37
CA GLN A 19 15.41 24.75 25.73
C GLN A 19 16.65 24.02 26.31
N ALA A 20 17.62 23.74 25.46
CA ALA A 20 18.95 23.28 25.84
C ALA A 20 19.65 24.29 26.79
N ALA A 21 20.17 23.77 27.89
CA ALA A 21 20.85 24.57 28.88
C ALA A 21 22.31 24.81 28.46
N ASP A 22 22.71 26.06 28.54
CA ASP A 22 24.08 26.54 28.57
C ASP A 22 24.62 26.45 30.02
N ASP A 23 25.81 25.91 30.20
CA ASP A 23 26.47 25.75 31.49
C ASP A 23 26.97 27.10 32.03
N SER A 24 26.21 27.70 32.93
CA SER A 24 26.76 28.63 33.92
C SER A 24 25.85 28.72 35.15
N GLN A 25 26.29 28.21 36.29
CA GLN A 25 25.66 28.46 37.59
C GLN A 25 25.57 29.97 37.87
N PRO A 26 24.42 30.46 38.38
CA PRO A 26 24.31 30.63 39.82
C PRO A 26 22.90 30.47 40.43
N ASP A 27 22.93 30.23 41.71
CA ASP A 27 21.91 30.51 42.75
C ASP A 27 20.49 29.88 42.65
N SER A 28 20.29 29.03 43.65
CA SER A 28 19.04 28.49 44.15
C SER A 28 17.89 29.50 44.27
N GLN A 29 16.96 29.47 43.31
CA GLN A 29 15.57 29.87 43.55
C GLN A 29 14.68 28.64 43.36
N GLN A 30 14.18 28.12 44.47
CA GLN A 30 13.18 27.03 44.51
C GLN A 30 11.92 27.47 43.78
N GLN A 31 11.64 26.85 42.65
CA GLN A 31 10.29 26.88 42.05
C GLN A 31 9.29 26.22 43.01
N PRO A 32 8.01 26.68 43.09
CA PRO A 32 7.00 26.10 43.99
C PRO A 32 6.87 24.61 43.72
N GLY A 33 7.16 23.78 44.73
CA GLY A 33 7.32 22.36 44.65
C GLY A 33 6.08 21.64 44.07
N GLN A 34 6.26 21.00 42.92
CA GLN A 34 5.35 19.95 42.48
C GLN A 34 5.34 18.88 43.57
N GLN A 35 4.18 18.65 44.21
CA GLN A 35 4.03 17.65 45.26
C GLN A 35 4.28 16.24 44.64
N GLN A 36 5.47 15.69 44.84
CA GLN A 36 5.80 14.32 44.49
C GLN A 36 5.02 13.37 45.40
N THR A 37 4.33 12.41 44.79
CA THR A 37 3.61 11.39 45.53
C THR A 37 4.36 10.04 45.48
N ARG A 38 4.40 9.36 46.61
CA ARG A 38 4.85 7.95 46.71
C ARG A 38 3.68 6.97 46.62
N ARG A 39 2.44 7.48 46.51
CA ARG A 39 1.24 6.66 46.33
C ARG A 39 0.80 6.76 44.86
N LEU A 40 0.79 5.61 44.21
CA LEU A 40 0.25 5.52 42.85
C LEU A 40 -1.30 5.51 42.92
N PRO A 41 -1.96 6.26 42.03
CA PRO A 41 -3.41 6.30 41.94
C PRO A 41 -4.01 4.94 41.60
N GLN A 42 -5.28 4.75 41.91
CA GLN A 42 -5.99 3.53 41.49
C GLN A 42 -6.25 3.55 39.99
N VAL A 43 -6.18 2.36 39.36
CA VAL A 43 -6.42 2.21 37.92
C VAL A 43 -7.74 2.81 37.51
N GLU A 44 -8.82 2.55 38.27
CA GLU A 44 -10.17 3.04 37.94
C GLU A 44 -10.26 4.57 38.03
N GLN A 45 -9.57 5.22 38.95
CA GLN A 45 -9.52 6.68 39.04
C GLN A 45 -8.84 7.30 37.82
N LEU A 46 -7.75 6.69 37.35
CA LEU A 46 -7.06 7.14 36.13
C LEU A 46 -7.94 6.96 34.90
N LEU A 47 -8.66 5.84 34.78
CA LEU A 47 -9.55 5.57 33.64
C LEU A 47 -10.74 6.54 33.54
N GLN A 48 -11.06 7.24 34.61
CA GLN A 48 -12.10 8.28 34.63
C GLN A 48 -11.56 9.67 34.26
N GLN A 49 -10.24 9.84 34.12
CA GLN A 49 -9.63 11.11 33.78
C GLN A 49 -9.91 11.50 32.34
N PRO A 50 -10.20 12.80 32.06
CA PRO A 50 -10.55 13.28 30.72
C PRO A 50 -9.49 12.99 29.66
N PHE A 51 -8.19 12.97 30.01
CA PHE A 51 -7.11 12.73 29.06
C PHE A 51 -7.12 11.31 28.46
N LEU A 52 -7.79 10.33 29.10
CA LEU A 52 -7.92 8.97 28.59
C LEU A 52 -9.19 8.72 27.78
N ALA A 53 -10.18 9.61 27.86
CA ALA A 53 -11.49 9.41 27.22
C ALA A 53 -11.36 9.08 25.71
N GLY A 54 -10.59 9.86 24.99
CA GLY A 54 -10.40 9.62 23.57
C GLY A 54 -9.51 8.42 23.24
N PHE A 55 -8.55 8.06 24.11
CA PHE A 55 -7.82 6.81 23.92
C PHE A 55 -8.72 5.59 24.18
N ILE A 56 -9.65 5.67 25.13
CA ILE A 56 -10.62 4.60 25.39
C ILE A 56 -11.53 4.41 24.17
N GLU A 57 -12.03 5.50 23.58
CA GLU A 57 -12.83 5.43 22.35
C GLU A 57 -12.04 4.84 21.18
N ALA A 58 -10.80 5.27 21.01
CA ALA A 58 -9.96 4.89 19.88
C ALA A 58 -9.32 3.51 19.99
N LEU A 59 -9.01 3.03 21.22
CA LEU A 59 -8.24 1.80 21.48
C LEU A 59 -9.04 0.73 22.22
N SER A 60 -10.17 1.03 22.77
CA SER A 60 -10.98 0.27 23.71
C SER A 60 -10.53 0.38 25.19
N ARG A 61 -11.51 0.32 26.11
CA ARG A 61 -11.25 0.38 27.54
C ARG A 61 -10.30 -0.72 28.05
N PRO A 62 -10.42 -2.00 27.65
CA PRO A 62 -9.49 -3.04 28.10
C PRO A 62 -8.03 -2.75 27.77
N LEU A 63 -7.74 -2.28 26.54
CA LEU A 63 -6.38 -2.00 26.12
C LEU A 63 -5.79 -0.80 26.85
N VAL A 64 -6.55 0.26 27.05
CA VAL A 64 -6.13 1.41 27.85
C VAL A 64 -5.93 1.02 29.32
N THR A 65 -6.80 0.16 29.88
CA THR A 65 -6.64 -0.37 31.23
C THR A 65 -5.32 -1.14 31.39
N GLN A 66 -4.95 -1.92 30.39
CA GLN A 66 -3.67 -2.64 30.39
C GLN A 66 -2.49 -1.67 30.34
N ALA A 67 -2.56 -0.64 29.48
CA ALA A 67 -1.53 0.40 29.41
C ALA A 67 -1.32 1.12 30.76
N VAL A 68 -2.42 1.45 31.45
CA VAL A 68 -2.37 2.04 32.80
C VAL A 68 -1.71 1.08 33.79
N ARG A 69 -2.12 -0.19 33.83
CA ARG A 69 -1.57 -1.20 34.74
C ARG A 69 -0.08 -1.41 34.53
N ASP A 70 0.35 -1.54 33.28
CA ASP A 70 1.76 -1.73 32.92
C ASP A 70 2.61 -0.55 33.36
N THR A 71 2.15 0.68 33.08
CA THR A 71 2.84 1.90 33.50
C THR A 71 2.97 1.98 35.01
N LEU A 72 1.89 1.72 35.76
CA LEU A 72 1.93 1.73 37.22
C LEU A 72 2.80 0.59 37.80
N SER A 73 2.86 -0.56 37.13
CA SER A 73 3.72 -1.68 37.52
C SER A 73 5.20 -1.34 37.32
N GLU A 74 5.55 -0.74 36.19
CA GLU A 74 6.93 -0.27 35.92
C GLU A 74 7.37 0.79 36.93
N LEU A 75 6.50 1.76 37.20
CA LEU A 75 6.79 2.77 38.23
C LEU A 75 7.04 2.17 39.61
N ARG A 76 6.24 1.18 40.06
CA ARG A 76 6.47 0.48 41.34
C ARG A 76 7.81 -0.24 41.41
N GLN A 77 8.32 -0.70 40.27
CA GLN A 77 9.62 -1.37 40.17
C GLN A 77 10.79 -0.41 40.04
N SER A 78 10.54 0.85 39.61
CA SER A 78 11.55 1.88 39.45
C SER A 78 12.17 2.27 40.78
N GLU A 79 13.49 2.29 40.85
CA GLU A 79 14.24 2.72 42.01
C GLU A 79 14.08 4.23 42.27
N ASP A 80 14.05 5.02 41.21
CA ASP A 80 13.81 6.46 41.25
C ASP A 80 12.47 6.81 41.88
N PHE A 81 11.39 6.09 41.49
CA PHE A 81 10.08 6.26 42.13
C PHE A 81 10.10 5.94 43.61
N ARG A 82 10.82 4.89 44.03
CA ARG A 82 10.92 4.51 45.44
C ARG A 82 11.65 5.52 46.29
N GLN A 83 12.68 6.16 45.72
CA GLN A 83 13.49 7.17 46.38
C GLN A 83 12.84 8.55 46.40
N HIS A 84 12.37 9.02 45.25
CA HIS A 84 11.95 10.40 45.06
C HIS A 84 10.43 10.57 44.89
N GLY A 85 9.68 9.52 44.54
CA GLY A 85 8.28 9.63 44.14
C GLY A 85 8.14 10.10 42.70
N VAL A 86 6.91 10.46 42.27
CA VAL A 86 6.64 10.97 40.92
C VAL A 86 5.48 11.97 40.99
N ALA A 87 5.50 13.01 40.17
CA ALA A 87 4.40 13.96 40.09
C ALA A 87 3.21 13.31 39.35
N PRO A 88 1.95 13.62 39.73
CA PRO A 88 0.76 13.10 39.05
C PRO A 88 0.79 13.35 37.53
N GLU A 89 1.22 14.51 37.09
CA GLU A 89 1.31 14.92 35.69
C GLU A 89 2.31 14.03 34.91
N GLN A 90 3.38 13.57 35.57
CA GLN A 90 4.34 12.64 34.96
C GLN A 90 3.73 11.23 34.78
N ILE A 91 2.90 10.78 35.72
CA ILE A 91 2.17 9.51 35.58
C ILE A 91 1.24 9.60 34.37
N GLU A 92 0.47 10.67 34.25
CA GLU A 92 -0.42 10.92 33.12
C GLU A 92 0.35 10.98 31.80
N ALA A 93 1.48 11.68 31.76
CA ALA A 93 2.34 11.76 30.56
C ALA A 93 2.88 10.39 30.14
N LEU A 94 3.30 9.54 31.08
CA LEU A 94 3.79 8.18 30.80
C LEU A 94 2.68 7.29 30.26
N ILE A 95 1.50 7.33 30.87
CA ILE A 95 0.32 6.57 30.39
C ILE A 95 -0.08 7.06 29.00
N ALA A 96 -0.19 8.36 28.79
CA ALA A 96 -0.52 8.95 27.50
C ALA A 96 0.51 8.59 26.42
N LYS A 97 1.80 8.57 26.76
CA LYS A 97 2.87 8.13 25.85
C LYS A 97 2.65 6.68 25.42
N ARG A 98 2.35 5.77 26.35
CA ARG A 98 2.08 4.35 26.06
C ARG A 98 0.82 4.19 25.22
N CYS A 99 -0.26 4.90 25.54
CA CYS A 99 -1.48 4.90 24.73
C CYS A 99 -1.23 5.44 23.31
N ARG A 100 -0.43 6.51 23.16
CA ARG A 100 -0.03 7.01 21.83
C ARG A 100 0.78 5.99 21.04
N GLN A 101 1.69 5.25 21.67
CA GLN A 101 2.43 4.17 20.99
C GLN A 101 1.50 3.07 20.46
N GLN A 102 0.51 2.65 21.27
CA GLN A 102 -0.49 1.68 20.83
C GLN A 102 -1.39 2.25 19.74
N PHE A 103 -1.79 3.52 19.86
CA PHE A 103 -2.60 4.20 18.85
C PHE A 103 -1.90 4.25 17.47
N ARG A 104 -0.57 4.47 17.46
CA ARG A 104 0.24 4.46 16.23
C ARG A 104 0.33 3.08 15.56
N GLN A 105 0.07 1.98 16.27
CA GLN A 105 0.05 0.63 15.68
C GLN A 105 -1.27 0.32 14.93
N ARG A 106 -2.28 1.18 15.04
CA ARG A 106 -3.53 1.02 14.30
C ARG A 106 -3.31 1.24 12.81
N GLN A 107 -4.07 0.51 12.01
CA GLN A 107 -4.23 0.89 10.62
C GLN A 107 -4.96 2.24 10.56
N THR A 108 -4.38 3.20 9.87
CA THR A 108 -4.93 4.53 9.70
C THR A 108 -4.75 5.02 8.26
N ARG A 109 -5.62 5.91 7.83
CA ARG A 109 -5.44 6.63 6.58
C ARG A 109 -4.16 7.48 6.67
N VAL A 110 -3.41 7.55 5.58
CA VAL A 110 -2.24 8.43 5.43
C VAL A 110 -2.34 9.21 4.13
N ILE A 111 -1.71 10.36 4.05
CA ILE A 111 -1.55 11.15 2.85
C ILE A 111 -0.20 10.79 2.24
N ASN A 112 -0.21 10.29 1.01
CA ASN A 112 1.00 9.90 0.29
C ASN A 112 1.56 11.09 -0.50
N ALA A 113 2.66 11.65 -0.05
CA ALA A 113 3.41 12.72 -0.75
C ALA A 113 4.81 12.25 -1.18
N THR A 114 5.00 10.94 -1.41
CA THR A 114 6.32 10.37 -1.73
C THR A 114 6.69 10.43 -3.22
N GLY A 115 5.71 10.53 -4.11
CA GLY A 115 5.93 10.40 -5.56
C GLY A 115 5.93 8.95 -6.06
N THR A 116 5.59 7.96 -5.21
CA THR A 116 5.41 6.56 -5.60
C THR A 116 3.91 6.24 -5.62
N LEU A 117 3.33 6.01 -6.82
CA LEU A 117 1.88 5.86 -7.00
C LEU A 117 1.34 4.56 -6.37
N VAL A 118 1.92 3.42 -6.74
CA VAL A 118 1.59 2.10 -6.20
C VAL A 118 2.55 1.75 -5.07
N HIS A 119 2.45 2.47 -3.95
CA HIS A 119 3.41 2.35 -2.86
C HIS A 119 3.16 1.11 -2.02
N THR A 120 4.10 0.16 -2.03
CA THR A 120 3.97 -1.16 -1.38
C THR A 120 3.59 -1.07 0.10
N ASN A 121 4.24 -0.15 0.86
CA ASN A 121 4.01 -0.01 2.30
C ASN A 121 2.78 0.85 2.65
N LEU A 122 2.15 1.49 1.65
CA LEU A 122 0.97 2.35 1.85
C LEU A 122 -0.31 1.74 1.24
N GLY A 123 -0.34 0.42 1.06
CA GLY A 123 -1.51 -0.29 0.59
C GLY A 123 -1.63 -0.43 -0.94
N ARG A 124 -0.58 -0.06 -1.69
CA ARG A 124 -0.50 -0.11 -3.16
C ARG A 124 -1.46 0.86 -3.84
N SER A 125 -2.25 0.40 -4.85
CA SER A 125 -3.20 1.28 -5.54
C SER A 125 -4.41 1.59 -4.65
N PRO A 126 -4.73 2.87 -4.38
CA PRO A 126 -5.96 3.19 -3.67
C PRO A 126 -7.18 2.87 -4.54
N LEU A 127 -8.26 2.45 -3.89
CA LEU A 127 -9.55 2.24 -4.53
C LEU A 127 -10.29 3.58 -4.67
N SER A 128 -11.05 3.75 -5.76
CA SER A 128 -11.97 4.87 -5.90
C SER A 128 -13.04 4.84 -4.78
N ALA A 129 -13.32 5.99 -4.18
CA ALA A 129 -14.39 6.11 -3.19
C ALA A 129 -15.77 5.77 -3.80
N ASP A 130 -16.02 6.23 -5.03
CA ASP A 130 -17.26 5.95 -5.76
C ASP A 130 -17.43 4.44 -5.99
N LEU A 131 -16.35 3.75 -6.38
CA LEU A 131 -16.37 2.30 -6.55
C LEU A 131 -16.73 1.58 -5.24
N TRP A 132 -16.20 2.06 -4.11
CA TRP A 132 -16.51 1.51 -2.79
C TRP A 132 -17.97 1.76 -2.41
N ASP A 133 -18.49 2.95 -2.69
CA ASP A 133 -19.86 3.32 -2.37
C ASP A 133 -20.89 2.52 -3.20
N GLU A 134 -20.61 2.26 -4.47
CA GLU A 134 -21.45 1.39 -5.32
C GLU A 134 -21.61 -0.03 -4.77
N VAL A 135 -20.59 -0.58 -4.12
CA VAL A 135 -20.66 -1.95 -3.59
C VAL A 135 -21.00 -2.02 -2.10
N ARG A 136 -21.21 -0.89 -1.44
CA ARG A 136 -21.48 -0.80 0.00
C ARG A 136 -22.66 -1.67 0.41
N ASP A 137 -23.83 -1.44 -0.21
CA ASP A 137 -25.05 -2.16 0.15
C ASP A 137 -24.96 -3.66 -0.15
N LEU A 138 -24.28 -4.01 -1.24
CA LEU A 138 -24.00 -5.41 -1.59
C LEU A 138 -23.16 -6.11 -0.51
N ASN A 139 -22.27 -5.39 0.15
CA ASN A 139 -21.35 -5.95 1.16
C ASN A 139 -21.89 -5.84 2.59
N THR A 140 -22.81 -4.94 2.89
CA THR A 140 -23.48 -4.81 4.18
C THR A 140 -24.75 -5.64 4.29
N GLY A 141 -25.33 -6.07 3.16
CA GLY A 141 -26.48 -6.96 3.08
C GLY A 141 -26.14 -8.41 2.72
N TYR A 142 -27.18 -9.21 2.50
CA TYR A 142 -27.06 -10.51 1.85
C TYR A 142 -26.91 -10.34 0.34
N ASN A 143 -26.18 -11.24 -0.32
CA ASN A 143 -26.01 -11.21 -1.76
C ASN A 143 -26.00 -12.64 -2.35
N ASN A 144 -26.02 -12.71 -3.66
CA ASN A 144 -26.11 -13.95 -4.43
C ASN A 144 -24.75 -14.58 -4.79
N LEU A 145 -23.68 -14.31 -4.01
CA LEU A 145 -22.32 -14.73 -4.33
C LEU A 145 -22.20 -16.22 -4.77
N GLU A 146 -22.93 -17.10 -4.11
CA GLU A 146 -22.97 -18.55 -4.43
C GLU A 146 -24.40 -19.03 -4.73
N LEU A 147 -25.31 -18.14 -5.09
CA LEU A 147 -26.69 -18.46 -5.44
C LEU A 147 -26.97 -18.07 -6.89
N ASP A 148 -27.37 -19.03 -7.69
CA ASP A 148 -27.93 -18.80 -9.03
C ASP A 148 -29.38 -18.33 -8.88
N LEU A 149 -29.65 -17.08 -9.23
CA LEU A 149 -30.99 -16.47 -9.07
C LEU A 149 -32.01 -17.03 -10.01
N ALA A 150 -31.62 -17.58 -11.17
CA ALA A 150 -32.55 -18.16 -12.12
C ALA A 150 -33.05 -19.53 -11.67
N THR A 151 -32.19 -20.30 -11.01
CA THR A 151 -32.52 -21.69 -10.62
C THR A 151 -32.77 -21.83 -9.11
N GLY A 152 -32.42 -20.85 -8.30
CA GLY A 152 -32.43 -20.93 -6.83
C GLY A 152 -31.45 -21.94 -6.25
N LYS A 153 -30.53 -22.47 -7.05
CA LYS A 153 -29.53 -23.46 -6.63
C LYS A 153 -28.19 -22.83 -6.36
N ARG A 154 -27.30 -23.61 -5.73
CA ARG A 154 -25.91 -23.19 -5.52
C ARG A 154 -25.20 -23.01 -6.86
N GLY A 155 -24.65 -21.80 -7.07
CA GLY A 155 -23.83 -21.42 -8.21
C GLY A 155 -22.35 -21.28 -7.85
N GLY A 156 -21.54 -20.83 -8.81
CA GLY A 156 -20.15 -20.44 -8.63
C GLY A 156 -20.00 -18.99 -8.19
N ARG A 157 -18.79 -18.62 -7.74
CA ARG A 157 -18.49 -17.25 -7.30
C ARG A 157 -18.03 -16.29 -8.40
N LYS A 158 -17.75 -16.79 -9.59
CA LYS A 158 -17.17 -15.98 -10.68
C LYS A 158 -18.01 -14.77 -11.08
N GLY A 159 -19.34 -14.86 -10.98
CA GLY A 159 -20.23 -13.85 -11.53
C GLY A 159 -19.91 -13.54 -12.99
N LEU A 160 -19.84 -12.26 -13.32
CA LEU A 160 -19.47 -11.77 -14.65
C LEU A 160 -17.95 -11.60 -14.85
N ILE A 161 -17.13 -11.75 -13.80
CA ILE A 161 -15.71 -11.36 -13.82
C ILE A 161 -14.94 -12.03 -14.96
N ALA A 162 -15.09 -13.34 -15.15
CA ALA A 162 -14.39 -14.04 -16.24
C ALA A 162 -14.80 -13.52 -17.63
N THR A 163 -16.08 -13.19 -17.82
CA THR A 163 -16.60 -12.62 -19.06
C THR A 163 -16.06 -11.19 -19.29
N LEU A 164 -16.02 -10.36 -18.24
CA LEU A 164 -15.50 -9.00 -18.32
C LEU A 164 -13.97 -9.01 -18.59
N LEU A 165 -13.23 -9.90 -17.93
CA LEU A 165 -11.80 -10.08 -18.18
C LEU A 165 -11.53 -10.57 -19.60
N ARG A 166 -12.35 -11.48 -20.14
CA ARG A 166 -12.25 -11.90 -21.55
C ARG A 166 -12.41 -10.72 -22.50
N CYS A 167 -13.33 -9.80 -22.23
CA CYS A 167 -13.49 -8.59 -23.05
C CYS A 167 -12.24 -7.68 -22.99
N LEU A 168 -11.58 -7.60 -21.83
CA LEU A 168 -10.37 -6.80 -21.66
C LEU A 168 -9.13 -7.48 -22.23
N THR A 169 -8.90 -8.75 -21.93
CA THR A 169 -7.63 -9.45 -22.19
C THR A 169 -7.64 -10.32 -23.43
N GLN A 170 -8.83 -10.67 -23.94
CA GLN A 170 -9.06 -11.67 -25.01
C GLN A 170 -8.67 -13.11 -24.61
N ALA A 171 -8.46 -13.37 -23.33
CA ALA A 171 -8.31 -14.72 -22.82
C ALA A 171 -9.63 -15.51 -22.91
N GLU A 172 -9.58 -16.83 -23.03
CA GLU A 172 -10.77 -17.67 -23.12
C GLU A 172 -11.56 -17.70 -21.80
N ASP A 173 -10.83 -17.76 -20.66
CA ASP A 173 -11.41 -17.79 -19.32
C ASP A 173 -10.46 -17.14 -18.31
N SER A 174 -10.94 -16.91 -17.09
CA SER A 174 -10.15 -16.33 -16.01
C SER A 174 -10.57 -16.84 -14.64
N LEU A 175 -9.61 -16.86 -13.70
CA LEU A 175 -9.77 -17.27 -12.31
C LEU A 175 -9.22 -16.19 -11.38
N VAL A 176 -9.90 -15.94 -10.26
CA VAL A 176 -9.46 -14.97 -9.25
C VAL A 176 -9.14 -15.69 -7.95
N VAL A 177 -7.96 -15.36 -7.38
CA VAL A 177 -7.44 -15.85 -6.11
C VAL A 177 -7.00 -14.68 -5.22
N ASN A 178 -6.50 -14.96 -4.00
CA ASN A 178 -6.19 -13.94 -2.99
C ASN A 178 -5.12 -12.93 -3.39
N ASN A 179 -4.10 -13.36 -4.12
CA ASN A 179 -2.97 -12.54 -4.60
C ASN A 179 -2.19 -13.27 -5.69
N ASN A 180 -1.27 -12.58 -6.35
CA ASN A 180 -0.54 -13.17 -7.48
C ASN A 180 0.42 -14.30 -7.07
N ALA A 181 0.96 -14.29 -5.86
CA ALA A 181 1.75 -15.43 -5.36
C ALA A 181 0.90 -16.70 -5.25
N ALA A 182 -0.37 -16.58 -4.83
CA ALA A 182 -1.32 -17.68 -4.82
C ALA A 182 -1.69 -18.13 -6.25
N SER A 183 -1.75 -17.22 -7.23
CA SER A 183 -1.93 -17.54 -8.65
C SER A 183 -0.82 -18.46 -9.14
N LEU A 184 0.41 -18.03 -8.94
CA LEU A 184 1.61 -18.77 -9.38
C LEU A 184 1.72 -20.13 -8.70
N PHE A 185 1.53 -20.16 -7.36
CA PHE A 185 1.59 -21.41 -6.61
C PHE A 185 0.52 -22.42 -7.08
N LEU A 186 -0.73 -21.96 -7.27
CA LEU A 186 -1.83 -22.80 -7.74
C LEU A 186 -1.55 -23.36 -9.14
N LEU A 187 -1.06 -22.49 -10.04
CA LEU A 187 -0.68 -22.87 -11.40
C LEU A 187 0.38 -23.97 -11.37
N LEU A 188 1.46 -23.75 -10.63
CA LEU A 188 2.56 -24.71 -10.53
C LEU A 188 2.11 -26.05 -9.91
N GLN A 189 1.28 -26.02 -8.88
CA GLN A 189 0.74 -27.22 -8.22
C GLN A 189 -0.14 -28.05 -9.17
N GLU A 190 -0.99 -27.40 -9.99
CA GLU A 190 -1.91 -28.09 -10.88
C GLU A 190 -1.24 -28.56 -12.16
N VAL A 191 -0.35 -27.75 -12.74
CA VAL A 191 0.22 -28.02 -14.05
C VAL A 191 1.51 -28.82 -13.95
N ALA A 192 2.41 -28.49 -13.01
CA ALA A 192 3.79 -28.95 -13.04
C ALA A 192 4.27 -29.71 -11.79
N LYS A 193 3.38 -30.14 -10.88
CA LYS A 193 3.80 -30.89 -9.68
C LYS A 193 4.54 -32.18 -10.04
N GLY A 194 5.78 -32.30 -9.58
CA GLY A 194 6.66 -33.42 -9.85
C GLY A 194 7.30 -33.41 -11.26
N ARG A 195 6.99 -32.41 -12.07
CA ARG A 195 7.46 -32.21 -13.45
C ARG A 195 8.44 -31.06 -13.53
N GLU A 196 9.10 -30.89 -14.66
CA GLU A 196 10.05 -29.84 -14.91
C GLU A 196 9.37 -28.53 -15.32
N VAL A 197 9.87 -27.42 -14.77
CA VAL A 197 9.50 -26.05 -15.12
C VAL A 197 10.76 -25.32 -15.56
N ILE A 198 10.81 -24.87 -16.79
CA ILE A 198 11.91 -24.11 -17.36
C ILE A 198 11.73 -22.63 -17.04
N VAL A 199 12.75 -22.00 -16.45
CA VAL A 199 12.77 -20.56 -16.09
C VAL A 199 14.12 -19.96 -16.45
N SER A 200 14.15 -18.75 -16.98
CA SER A 200 15.38 -18.01 -17.21
C SER A 200 16.07 -17.64 -15.89
N ARG A 201 17.40 -17.78 -15.84
CA ARG A 201 18.21 -17.28 -14.70
C ARG A 201 18.05 -15.79 -14.47
N GLY A 202 17.88 -15.01 -15.53
CA GLY A 202 17.62 -13.56 -15.46
C GLY A 202 16.23 -13.20 -14.94
N GLU A 203 15.34 -14.17 -14.77
CA GLU A 203 13.95 -13.98 -14.32
C GLU A 203 13.69 -14.57 -12.92
N GLN A 204 14.71 -15.09 -12.25
CA GLN A 204 14.59 -15.61 -10.88
C GLN A 204 14.58 -14.47 -9.87
N ILE A 205 13.49 -13.72 -9.86
CA ILE A 205 13.35 -12.51 -9.08
C ILE A 205 13.09 -12.78 -7.59
N GLN A 206 13.52 -11.82 -6.75
CA GLN A 206 13.06 -11.66 -5.38
C GLN A 206 12.29 -10.37 -5.27
N ILE A 207 11.06 -10.43 -4.75
CA ILE A 207 10.21 -9.27 -4.48
C ILE A 207 10.02 -9.04 -2.97
N GLY A 208 9.32 -7.97 -2.61
CA GLY A 208 9.11 -7.58 -1.21
C GLY A 208 8.59 -8.70 -0.31
N GLY A 209 9.08 -8.73 0.94
CA GLY A 209 8.75 -9.78 1.90
C GLY A 209 9.52 -11.08 1.73
N GLY A 210 10.56 -11.12 0.87
CA GLY A 210 11.40 -12.30 0.69
C GLY A 210 10.81 -13.35 -0.27
N PHE A 211 9.78 -13.02 -1.03
CA PHE A 211 9.22 -13.90 -2.04
C PHE A 211 10.23 -14.13 -3.18
N ARG A 212 10.55 -15.38 -3.48
CA ARG A 212 11.48 -15.79 -4.55
C ARG A 212 10.83 -16.82 -5.45
N ILE A 213 11.03 -16.68 -6.76
CA ILE A 213 10.51 -17.64 -7.75
C ILE A 213 11.02 -19.07 -7.49
N PRO A 214 12.32 -19.32 -7.23
CA PRO A 214 12.80 -20.66 -6.91
C PRO A 214 12.16 -21.29 -5.68
N ASP A 215 11.89 -20.49 -4.63
CA ASP A 215 11.28 -20.99 -3.40
C ASP A 215 9.83 -21.44 -3.63
N ILE A 216 9.07 -20.68 -4.44
CA ILE A 216 7.69 -21.06 -4.81
C ILE A 216 7.66 -22.31 -5.68
N LEU A 217 8.58 -22.44 -6.62
CA LEU A 217 8.75 -23.66 -7.42
C LEU A 217 9.03 -24.88 -6.52
N ALA A 218 9.99 -24.75 -5.60
CA ALA A 218 10.31 -25.83 -4.67
C ALA A 218 9.10 -26.20 -3.78
N LEU A 219 8.39 -25.19 -3.22
CA LEU A 219 7.19 -25.42 -2.41
C LEU A 219 6.04 -26.04 -3.20
N SER A 220 5.91 -25.76 -4.49
CA SER A 220 4.90 -26.36 -5.35
C SER A 220 5.20 -27.82 -5.69
N GLY A 221 6.42 -28.29 -5.43
CA GLY A 221 6.88 -29.61 -5.82
C GLY A 221 7.27 -29.74 -7.30
N ALA A 222 7.35 -28.61 -8.02
CA ALA A 222 7.90 -28.55 -9.37
C ALA A 222 9.43 -28.67 -9.35
N LYS A 223 10.01 -29.17 -10.44
CA LYS A 223 11.48 -29.26 -10.62
C LYS A 223 11.94 -28.08 -11.47
N LEU A 224 12.73 -27.19 -10.88
CA LEU A 224 13.30 -26.04 -11.59
C LEU A 224 14.36 -26.49 -12.60
N VAL A 225 14.23 -26.07 -13.85
CA VAL A 225 15.24 -26.16 -14.91
C VAL A 225 15.62 -24.74 -15.31
N GLU A 226 16.85 -24.35 -15.02
CA GLU A 226 17.35 -23.00 -15.27
C GLU A 226 18.00 -22.91 -16.64
N VAL A 227 17.63 -21.88 -17.43
CA VAL A 227 18.16 -21.64 -18.76
C VAL A 227 18.78 -20.25 -18.92
N GLY A 228 19.60 -20.07 -19.95
CA GLY A 228 20.26 -18.81 -20.24
C GLY A 228 21.27 -18.39 -19.17
N THR A 229 21.53 -17.10 -19.10
CA THR A 229 22.42 -16.45 -18.12
C THR A 229 21.67 -15.33 -17.40
N THR A 230 22.36 -14.58 -16.55
CA THR A 230 21.74 -13.45 -15.82
C THR A 230 21.19 -12.37 -16.75
N ASN A 231 21.88 -12.10 -17.86
CA ASN A 231 21.59 -10.96 -18.75
C ASN A 231 21.15 -11.36 -20.16
N ILE A 232 21.36 -12.60 -20.58
CA ILE A 232 21.01 -13.09 -21.91
C ILE A 232 20.29 -14.42 -21.79
N THR A 233 19.09 -14.49 -22.34
CA THR A 233 18.33 -15.73 -22.56
C THR A 233 17.63 -15.62 -23.90
N THR A 234 17.79 -16.62 -24.75
CA THR A 234 17.21 -16.70 -26.09
C THR A 234 16.08 -17.72 -26.12
N ALA A 235 15.24 -17.69 -27.16
CA ALA A 235 14.23 -18.72 -27.38
C ALA A 235 14.87 -20.12 -27.47
N LYS A 236 16.05 -20.22 -28.09
CA LYS A 236 16.78 -21.46 -28.20
C LYS A 236 17.19 -22.07 -26.86
N ASP A 237 17.54 -21.24 -25.86
CA ASP A 237 17.87 -21.74 -24.53
C ASP A 237 16.67 -22.46 -23.87
N TYR A 238 15.44 -21.97 -24.06
CA TYR A 238 14.24 -22.64 -23.60
C TYR A 238 13.99 -23.94 -24.34
N LEU A 239 14.08 -23.92 -25.67
CA LEU A 239 13.75 -25.06 -26.52
C LEU A 239 14.73 -26.23 -26.36
N ASP A 240 16.02 -25.93 -26.24
CA ASP A 240 17.07 -26.96 -26.05
C ASP A 240 16.95 -27.65 -24.66
N ALA A 241 16.31 -27.03 -23.69
CA ALA A 241 16.12 -27.57 -22.35
C ALA A 241 14.86 -28.43 -22.20
N ILE A 242 14.03 -28.54 -23.24
CA ILE A 242 12.79 -29.34 -23.18
C ILE A 242 13.10 -30.82 -23.19
N THR A 243 12.52 -31.56 -22.25
CA THR A 243 12.58 -33.01 -22.13
C THR A 243 11.15 -33.59 -22.04
N ASP A 244 11.02 -34.90 -22.03
CA ASP A 244 9.73 -35.60 -21.79
C ASP A 244 9.18 -35.34 -20.38
N GLN A 245 9.99 -34.77 -19.47
CA GLN A 245 9.60 -34.38 -18.13
C GLN A 245 9.13 -32.93 -18.04
N THR A 246 9.36 -32.14 -19.09
CA THR A 246 8.99 -30.74 -19.12
C THR A 246 7.48 -30.58 -19.32
N GLU A 247 6.83 -29.86 -18.42
CA GLU A 247 5.38 -29.59 -18.48
C GLU A 247 5.08 -28.11 -18.67
N LEU A 248 6.03 -27.22 -18.23
CA LEU A 248 5.79 -25.79 -18.19
C LEU A 248 7.07 -25.00 -18.56
N VAL A 249 6.90 -24.00 -19.40
CA VAL A 249 7.82 -22.86 -19.52
C VAL A 249 7.19 -21.71 -18.77
N LEU A 250 7.87 -21.18 -17.74
CA LEU A 250 7.46 -20.03 -16.99
C LEU A 250 8.35 -18.83 -17.33
N MET A 251 7.79 -17.85 -17.98
CA MET A 251 8.44 -16.56 -18.20
C MET A 251 7.99 -15.56 -17.14
N VAL A 252 8.94 -14.91 -16.48
CA VAL A 252 8.64 -13.97 -15.38
C VAL A 252 9.03 -12.57 -15.82
N HIS A 253 8.04 -11.68 -15.91
CA HIS A 253 8.27 -10.29 -16.24
C HIS A 253 9.07 -9.60 -15.14
N ARG A 254 10.16 -8.92 -15.51
CA ARG A 254 11.06 -8.21 -14.58
C ARG A 254 10.45 -6.87 -14.14
N SER A 255 9.39 -6.96 -13.38
CA SER A 255 8.57 -5.79 -12.99
C SER A 255 9.21 -4.90 -11.92
N ASN A 256 10.19 -5.39 -11.14
CA ASN A 256 10.75 -4.69 -9.97
C ASN A 256 12.25 -4.37 -10.04
N PHE A 257 12.91 -4.72 -11.13
CA PHE A 257 14.30 -4.37 -11.41
C PHE A 257 14.55 -4.37 -12.91
N ALA A 258 15.62 -3.69 -13.34
CA ALA A 258 16.07 -3.68 -14.72
C ALA A 258 17.49 -4.23 -14.85
N ILE A 259 17.77 -4.88 -15.97
CA ILE A 259 19.13 -5.28 -16.39
C ILE A 259 19.52 -4.37 -17.55
N ARG A 260 20.68 -3.71 -17.42
CA ARG A 260 21.20 -2.77 -18.43
C ARG A 260 22.52 -3.25 -19.00
N GLY A 261 22.82 -2.84 -20.21
CA GLY A 261 24.05 -3.20 -20.93
C GLY A 261 23.80 -4.26 -22.00
N PHE A 262 24.67 -5.25 -22.11
CA PHE A 262 24.50 -6.36 -23.06
C PHE A 262 23.42 -7.31 -22.54
N THR A 263 22.18 -7.09 -22.92
CA THR A 263 21.02 -7.86 -22.46
C THR A 263 20.22 -8.37 -23.64
N GLU A 264 19.65 -9.58 -23.52
CA GLU A 264 18.72 -10.14 -24.48
C GLU A 264 17.65 -10.94 -23.75
N SER A 265 16.40 -10.79 -24.20
CA SER A 265 15.26 -11.56 -23.74
C SER A 265 14.53 -12.11 -24.96
N PRO A 266 14.01 -13.34 -24.92
CA PRO A 266 13.35 -13.94 -26.07
C PRO A 266 12.02 -13.25 -26.37
N ASP A 267 11.65 -13.20 -27.64
CA ASP A 267 10.28 -12.88 -28.04
C ASP A 267 9.35 -14.01 -27.60
N ILE A 268 8.32 -13.67 -26.84
CA ILE A 268 7.39 -14.68 -26.31
C ILE A 268 6.65 -15.40 -27.43
N GLY A 269 6.31 -14.73 -28.53
CA GLY A 269 5.66 -15.32 -29.67
C GLY A 269 6.55 -16.31 -30.42
N GLU A 270 7.87 -16.11 -30.40
CA GLU A 270 8.85 -17.09 -30.93
C GLU A 270 8.87 -18.35 -30.07
N VAL A 271 8.95 -18.19 -28.75
CA VAL A 271 8.88 -19.32 -27.80
C VAL A 271 7.56 -20.06 -27.97
N ALA A 272 6.42 -19.37 -27.94
CA ALA A 272 5.09 -19.95 -28.02
C ALA A 272 4.88 -20.81 -29.28
N ARG A 273 5.34 -20.31 -30.45
CA ARG A 273 5.21 -21.06 -31.73
C ARG A 273 6.08 -22.28 -31.83
N SER A 274 7.12 -22.37 -31.03
CA SER A 274 8.14 -23.43 -31.10
C SER A 274 8.00 -24.48 -30.00
N LEU A 275 7.13 -24.26 -29.00
CA LEU A 275 6.90 -25.23 -27.94
C LEU A 275 6.12 -26.44 -28.45
N PRO A 276 6.41 -27.65 -27.95
CA PRO A 276 5.56 -28.82 -28.17
C PRO A 276 4.17 -28.65 -27.56
N ASP A 277 3.15 -29.24 -28.14
CA ASP A 277 1.74 -29.10 -27.72
C ASP A 277 1.48 -29.46 -26.23
N HIS A 278 2.31 -30.32 -25.65
CA HIS A 278 2.16 -30.73 -24.25
C HIS A 278 2.76 -29.77 -23.25
N VAL A 279 3.62 -28.85 -23.67
CA VAL A 279 4.30 -27.89 -22.80
C VAL A 279 3.49 -26.59 -22.70
N VAL A 280 3.06 -26.25 -21.50
CA VAL A 280 2.28 -25.02 -21.24
C VAL A 280 3.22 -23.82 -21.17
N LEU A 281 2.87 -22.72 -21.83
CA LEU A 281 3.54 -21.44 -21.69
C LEU A 281 2.79 -20.55 -20.71
N ALA A 282 3.36 -20.29 -19.56
CA ALA A 282 2.79 -19.36 -18.58
C ALA A 282 3.69 -18.11 -18.41
N VAL A 283 3.02 -17.00 -18.17
CA VAL A 283 3.69 -15.72 -17.90
C VAL A 283 3.27 -15.21 -16.52
N ASP A 284 4.24 -14.91 -15.66
CA ASP A 284 4.02 -14.10 -14.46
C ASP A 284 4.27 -12.62 -14.82
N GLN A 285 3.21 -11.92 -15.23
CA GLN A 285 3.28 -10.50 -15.58
C GLN A 285 3.36 -9.61 -14.34
N GLY A 286 2.58 -9.90 -13.32
CA GLY A 286 2.62 -9.25 -12.02
C GLY A 286 2.06 -7.82 -11.97
N SER A 287 2.22 -6.99 -13.00
CA SER A 287 1.87 -5.56 -12.98
C SER A 287 0.37 -5.26 -13.02
N GLY A 288 -0.42 -6.13 -13.64
CA GLY A 288 -1.87 -5.95 -13.76
C GLY A 288 -2.31 -4.97 -14.85
N LEU A 289 -1.44 -4.63 -15.81
CA LEU A 289 -1.84 -3.92 -17.03
C LEU A 289 -2.61 -4.89 -17.92
N THR A 290 -3.90 -4.65 -18.16
CA THR A 290 -4.75 -5.58 -18.92
C THR A 290 -4.72 -5.34 -20.43
N CYS A 291 -5.00 -4.10 -20.85
CA CYS A 291 -5.03 -3.71 -22.26
C CYS A 291 -4.87 -2.20 -22.45
N GLU A 292 -4.65 -1.46 -21.39
CA GLU A 292 -4.53 0.01 -21.41
C GLU A 292 -3.21 0.45 -22.07
N GLU A 293 -3.21 1.66 -22.60
CA GLU A 293 -2.08 2.22 -23.38
C GLU A 293 -1.30 3.31 -22.61
N PHE A 294 -1.68 3.60 -21.36
CA PHE A 294 -1.03 4.65 -20.55
C PHE A 294 0.40 4.32 -20.12
N ALA A 295 0.79 3.07 -20.23
CA ALA A 295 2.13 2.55 -19.92
C ALA A 295 2.66 1.76 -21.14
N PRO A 296 3.14 2.44 -22.20
CA PRO A 296 3.48 1.80 -23.48
C PRO A 296 4.66 0.81 -23.38
N ASP A 297 5.55 1.00 -22.40
CA ASP A 297 6.72 0.14 -22.18
C ASP A 297 6.41 -1.11 -21.33
N GLU A 298 5.18 -1.22 -20.81
CA GLU A 298 4.70 -2.38 -20.08
C GLU A 298 3.89 -3.30 -20.97
N THR A 299 4.28 -4.56 -21.07
CA THR A 299 3.54 -5.53 -21.86
C THR A 299 2.25 -5.95 -21.15
N SER A 300 1.11 -5.66 -21.78
CA SER A 300 -0.21 -5.97 -21.22
C SER A 300 -0.55 -7.47 -21.26
N VAL A 301 -1.47 -7.90 -20.40
CA VAL A 301 -2.02 -9.28 -20.42
C VAL A 301 -2.55 -9.63 -21.79
N ARG A 302 -3.27 -8.70 -22.46
CA ARG A 302 -3.77 -8.91 -23.83
C ARG A 302 -2.65 -9.18 -24.84
N GLN A 303 -1.53 -8.49 -24.75
CA GLN A 303 -0.39 -8.70 -25.64
C GLN A 303 0.23 -10.09 -25.41
N TYR A 304 0.39 -10.52 -24.16
CA TYR A 304 0.88 -11.86 -23.85
C TYR A 304 -0.03 -12.96 -24.38
N ILE A 305 -1.35 -12.84 -24.19
CA ILE A 305 -2.33 -13.80 -24.73
C ILE A 305 -2.27 -13.84 -26.27
N LYS A 306 -2.20 -12.67 -26.94
CA LYS A 306 -2.06 -12.60 -28.41
C LYS A 306 -0.75 -13.19 -28.92
N ALA A 307 0.33 -13.07 -28.14
CA ALA A 307 1.62 -13.66 -28.47
C ALA A 307 1.65 -15.19 -28.31
N GLY A 308 0.62 -15.78 -27.70
CA GLY A 308 0.48 -17.23 -27.57
C GLY A 308 0.73 -17.79 -26.17
N ALA A 309 0.75 -16.94 -25.12
CA ALA A 309 0.77 -17.44 -23.75
C ALA A 309 -0.50 -18.22 -23.44
N ASP A 310 -0.37 -19.44 -22.89
CA ASP A 310 -1.49 -20.25 -22.45
C ASP A 310 -2.14 -19.71 -21.18
N LEU A 311 -1.31 -19.21 -20.25
CA LEU A 311 -1.76 -18.61 -18.99
C LEU A 311 -0.93 -17.36 -18.66
N VAL A 312 -1.59 -16.33 -18.14
CA VAL A 312 -0.95 -15.11 -17.63
C VAL A 312 -1.43 -14.85 -16.20
N CYS A 313 -0.48 -14.72 -15.26
CA CYS A 313 -0.76 -14.40 -13.85
C CYS A 313 -0.46 -12.92 -13.59
N TYR A 314 -1.33 -12.21 -12.86
CA TYR A 314 -1.14 -10.79 -12.56
C TYR A 314 -1.89 -10.33 -11.31
N SER A 315 -1.48 -9.17 -10.77
CA SER A 315 -2.04 -8.58 -9.54
C SER A 315 -3.19 -7.63 -9.84
N GLY A 316 -4.25 -7.67 -9.03
CA GLY A 316 -5.39 -6.77 -9.15
C GLY A 316 -5.17 -5.39 -8.51
N ASP A 317 -4.27 -5.29 -7.54
CA ASP A 317 -4.05 -4.10 -6.69
C ASP A 317 -2.86 -3.23 -7.12
N LYS A 318 -2.45 -3.34 -8.39
CA LYS A 318 -1.40 -2.52 -8.99
C LYS A 318 -1.96 -1.66 -10.13
N LEU A 319 -1.50 -1.84 -11.37
CA LEU A 319 -1.95 -1.05 -12.53
C LEU A 319 -3.44 -1.26 -12.86
N LEU A 320 -3.99 -2.43 -12.56
CA LEU A 320 -5.43 -2.65 -12.69
C LEU A 320 -6.25 -1.67 -11.84
N GLY A 321 -5.73 -1.27 -10.66
CA GLY A 321 -6.39 -0.32 -9.77
C GLY A 321 -7.51 -0.93 -8.92
N GLY A 322 -7.53 -2.24 -8.77
CA GLY A 322 -8.56 -2.97 -8.04
C GLY A 322 -8.16 -3.38 -6.62
N PRO A 323 -8.98 -4.21 -5.96
CA PRO A 323 -8.63 -4.80 -4.67
C PRO A 323 -7.50 -5.82 -4.82
N GLN A 324 -6.79 -6.10 -3.72
CA GLN A 324 -5.79 -7.15 -3.70
C GLN A 324 -6.39 -8.47 -4.17
N SER A 325 -5.87 -8.98 -5.27
CA SER A 325 -6.24 -10.25 -5.88
C SER A 325 -5.11 -10.74 -6.78
N GLY A 326 -5.04 -12.04 -6.99
CA GLY A 326 -4.31 -12.66 -8.08
C GLY A 326 -5.31 -13.06 -9.16
N ILE A 327 -4.95 -12.83 -10.40
CA ILE A 327 -5.80 -13.18 -11.53
C ILE A 327 -4.98 -14.08 -12.46
N ILE A 328 -5.59 -15.16 -12.92
CA ILE A 328 -5.03 -16.06 -13.93
C ILE A 328 -5.98 -15.99 -15.13
N SER A 329 -5.48 -15.55 -16.27
CA SER A 329 -6.26 -15.49 -17.52
C SER A 329 -5.58 -16.33 -18.59
N GLY A 330 -6.35 -17.06 -19.40
CA GLY A 330 -5.81 -17.87 -20.50
C GLY A 330 -6.76 -18.94 -20.99
N ARG A 331 -6.23 -20.12 -21.33
CA ARG A 331 -6.95 -21.25 -21.89
C ARG A 331 -8.00 -21.78 -20.91
N SER A 332 -9.20 -21.99 -21.42
CA SER A 332 -10.38 -22.41 -20.64
C SER A 332 -10.22 -23.80 -20.01
N ASP A 333 -9.55 -24.74 -20.69
CA ASP A 333 -9.30 -26.09 -20.17
C ASP A 333 -8.39 -26.05 -18.93
N LEU A 334 -7.33 -25.26 -18.97
CA LEU A 334 -6.41 -25.06 -17.85
C LEU A 334 -7.08 -24.31 -16.68
N ILE A 335 -7.82 -23.25 -16.96
CA ILE A 335 -8.58 -22.52 -15.93
C ILE A 335 -9.57 -23.43 -15.21
N LYS A 336 -10.30 -24.30 -15.93
CA LYS A 336 -11.22 -25.27 -15.32
C LYS A 336 -10.52 -26.32 -14.44
N ARG A 337 -9.29 -26.71 -14.80
CA ARG A 337 -8.47 -27.59 -13.96
C ARG A 337 -8.09 -26.88 -12.66
N LEU A 338 -7.57 -25.64 -12.76
CA LEU A 338 -7.20 -24.80 -11.60
C LEU A 338 -8.39 -24.58 -10.65
N GLU A 339 -9.59 -24.33 -11.17
CA GLU A 339 -10.82 -24.15 -10.36
C GLU A 339 -11.18 -25.37 -9.52
N LYS A 340 -10.90 -26.56 -10.04
CA LYS A 340 -11.19 -27.83 -9.35
C LYS A 340 -10.12 -28.22 -8.33
N HIS A 341 -8.96 -27.56 -8.35
CA HIS A 341 -7.86 -27.88 -7.44
C HIS A 341 -8.27 -27.69 -5.98
N PRO A 342 -7.97 -28.61 -5.05
CA PRO A 342 -8.37 -28.51 -3.64
C PRO A 342 -7.94 -27.22 -2.95
N MET A 343 -6.77 -26.66 -3.32
CA MET A 343 -6.26 -25.40 -2.78
C MET A 343 -7.10 -24.16 -3.14
N MET A 344 -8.01 -24.27 -4.12
CA MET A 344 -8.95 -23.17 -4.42
C MET A 344 -9.79 -22.75 -3.22
N ARG A 345 -10.06 -23.67 -2.28
CA ARG A 345 -10.76 -23.30 -1.04
C ARG A 345 -9.94 -22.37 -0.16
N THR A 346 -8.62 -22.59 -0.12
CA THR A 346 -7.66 -21.77 0.65
C THR A 346 -7.42 -20.42 -0.02
N PHE A 347 -7.31 -20.39 -1.35
CA PHE A 347 -6.98 -19.19 -2.12
C PHE A 347 -8.18 -18.35 -2.55
N ARG A 348 -9.37 -18.73 -2.15
CA ARG A 348 -10.61 -18.10 -2.54
C ARG A 348 -10.81 -16.73 -1.94
N PRO A 349 -10.97 -15.64 -2.74
CA PRO A 349 -11.21 -14.31 -2.26
C PRO A 349 -12.55 -14.15 -1.52
N SER A 350 -12.65 -13.07 -0.73
CA SER A 350 -13.90 -12.67 -0.08
C SER A 350 -14.91 -12.08 -1.08
N ARG A 351 -16.17 -11.93 -0.65
CA ARG A 351 -17.21 -11.26 -1.44
C ARG A 351 -16.86 -9.83 -1.80
N ILE A 352 -16.12 -9.14 -0.90
CA ILE A 352 -15.68 -7.75 -1.10
C ILE A 352 -14.77 -7.66 -2.33
N VAL A 353 -13.83 -8.58 -2.47
CA VAL A 353 -12.92 -8.63 -3.63
C VAL A 353 -13.70 -8.84 -4.93
N TYR A 354 -14.64 -9.81 -4.94
CA TYR A 354 -15.43 -10.08 -6.13
C TYR A 354 -16.31 -8.90 -6.53
N SER A 355 -17.01 -8.27 -5.58
CA SER A 355 -17.90 -7.14 -5.86
C SER A 355 -17.14 -5.92 -6.37
N LEU A 356 -16.02 -5.57 -5.74
CA LEU A 356 -15.17 -4.46 -6.18
C LEU A 356 -14.57 -4.73 -7.56
N LEU A 357 -14.05 -5.93 -7.78
CA LEU A 357 -13.44 -6.29 -9.06
C LEU A 357 -14.46 -6.28 -10.20
N GLU A 358 -15.66 -6.83 -9.99
CA GLU A 358 -16.72 -6.83 -11.00
C GLU A 358 -17.10 -5.40 -11.40
N ARG A 359 -17.31 -4.50 -10.42
CA ARG A 359 -17.67 -3.10 -10.71
C ARG A 359 -16.53 -2.35 -11.39
N LEU A 360 -15.30 -2.52 -10.92
CA LEU A 360 -14.11 -1.94 -11.56
C LEU A 360 -14.03 -2.34 -13.04
N LEU A 361 -14.18 -3.63 -13.34
CA LEU A 361 -14.08 -4.13 -14.72
C LEU A 361 -15.19 -3.58 -15.62
N ILE A 362 -16.41 -3.41 -15.10
CA ILE A 362 -17.51 -2.77 -15.81
C ILE A 362 -17.14 -1.32 -16.14
N HIS A 363 -16.65 -0.55 -15.17
CA HIS A 363 -16.23 0.85 -15.39
C HIS A 363 -15.08 0.94 -16.38
N LYS A 364 -14.09 0.02 -16.32
CA LYS A 364 -12.99 -0.03 -17.30
C LYS A 364 -13.49 -0.25 -18.72
N LEU A 365 -14.38 -1.20 -18.92
CA LEU A 365 -14.95 -1.49 -20.23
C LEU A 365 -15.79 -0.34 -20.78
N ASN A 366 -16.46 0.39 -19.90
CA ASN A 366 -17.22 1.60 -20.24
C ASN A 366 -16.33 2.85 -20.37
N LYS A 367 -15.02 2.74 -20.17
CA LYS A 367 -14.06 3.86 -20.18
C LYS A 367 -14.45 4.99 -19.21
N SER A 368 -15.05 4.63 -18.08
CA SER A 368 -15.41 5.56 -17.01
C SER A 368 -14.17 5.88 -16.16
N PRO A 369 -13.99 7.13 -15.71
CA PRO A 369 -12.89 7.51 -14.80
C PRO A 369 -12.85 6.70 -13.49
N ILE A 370 -13.98 6.20 -13.00
CA ILE A 370 -14.06 5.32 -11.82
C ILE A 370 -13.28 4.02 -12.03
N GLY A 371 -13.19 3.54 -13.28
CA GLY A 371 -12.44 2.35 -13.67
C GLY A 371 -10.93 2.57 -13.81
N GLU A 372 -10.45 3.79 -13.67
CA GLU A 372 -9.03 4.10 -13.79
C GLU A 372 -8.31 3.92 -12.47
N GLY A 373 -7.22 3.13 -12.46
CA GLY A 373 -6.30 3.07 -11.34
C GLY A 373 -5.48 4.37 -11.21
N ILE A 374 -4.89 4.59 -10.03
CA ILE A 374 -4.14 5.82 -9.72
C ILE A 374 -3.03 6.11 -10.74
N ALA A 375 -2.33 5.10 -11.25
CA ALA A 375 -1.29 5.27 -12.26
C ALA A 375 -1.87 5.84 -13.56
N GLN A 376 -2.99 5.29 -14.04
CA GLN A 376 -3.67 5.78 -15.23
C GLN A 376 -4.15 7.22 -15.05
N GLN A 377 -4.83 7.53 -13.94
CA GLN A 377 -5.34 8.87 -13.65
C GLN A 377 -4.23 9.92 -13.65
N VAL A 378 -3.10 9.62 -13.00
CA VAL A 378 -1.99 10.58 -12.86
C VAL A 378 -1.22 10.74 -14.17
N LEU A 379 -0.89 9.64 -14.85
CA LEU A 379 -0.12 9.69 -16.09
C LEU A 379 -0.91 10.28 -17.26
N SER A 380 -2.23 10.11 -17.27
CA SER A 380 -3.10 10.69 -18.31
C SER A 380 -3.44 12.17 -18.08
N ASN A 381 -3.21 12.72 -16.87
CA ASN A 381 -3.54 14.11 -16.55
C ASN A 381 -2.44 14.82 -15.74
N PRO A 382 -1.27 15.09 -16.35
CA PRO A 382 -0.17 15.78 -15.66
C PRO A 382 -0.51 17.19 -15.19
N ALA A 383 -1.44 17.89 -15.85
CA ALA A 383 -1.87 19.24 -15.46
C ALA A 383 -2.51 19.27 -14.05
N ALA A 384 -3.17 18.20 -13.64
CA ALA A 384 -3.76 18.10 -12.30
C ALA A 384 -2.69 18.11 -11.19
N MET A 385 -1.49 17.61 -11.44
CA MET A 385 -0.39 17.67 -10.49
C MET A 385 0.07 19.12 -10.26
N GLN A 386 0.20 19.90 -11.32
CA GLN A 386 0.58 21.31 -11.24
C GLN A 386 -0.50 22.13 -10.51
N ALA A 387 -1.77 21.90 -10.81
CA ALA A 387 -2.87 22.58 -10.12
C ALA A 387 -2.85 22.36 -8.60
N ARG A 388 -2.50 21.14 -8.13
CA ARG A 388 -2.32 20.85 -6.70
C ARG A 388 -1.14 21.61 -6.09
N ALA A 389 -0.03 21.72 -6.81
CA ALA A 389 1.12 22.52 -6.38
C ALA A 389 0.74 23.99 -6.20
N ASP A 390 0.06 24.56 -7.19
CA ASP A 390 -0.36 25.96 -7.16
C ASP A 390 -1.35 26.23 -6.02
N GLN A 391 -2.30 25.32 -5.81
CA GLN A 391 -3.27 25.39 -4.71
C GLN A 391 -2.58 25.38 -3.33
N LEU A 392 -1.60 24.50 -3.12
CA LEU A 392 -0.89 24.40 -1.84
C LEU A 392 -0.02 25.64 -1.59
N MET A 393 0.71 26.13 -2.59
CA MET A 393 1.52 27.35 -2.50
C MET A 393 0.65 28.59 -2.24
N ALA A 394 -0.49 28.71 -2.90
CA ALA A 394 -1.42 29.81 -2.67
C ALA A 394 -2.01 29.81 -1.26
N ALA A 395 -2.28 28.61 -0.71
CA ALA A 395 -2.85 28.47 0.63
C ALA A 395 -1.84 28.67 1.76
N LEU A 396 -0.54 28.47 1.50
CA LEU A 396 0.56 28.52 2.48
C LEU A 396 1.75 29.33 1.92
N PRO A 397 1.58 30.65 1.72
CA PRO A 397 2.60 31.48 1.10
C PRO A 397 3.90 31.49 1.93
N GLY A 398 5.02 31.32 1.26
CA GLY A 398 6.36 31.31 1.88
C GLY A 398 6.77 29.99 2.53
N CYS A 399 5.86 29.03 2.71
CA CYS A 399 6.19 27.73 3.31
C CYS A 399 6.85 26.75 2.35
N PHE A 400 6.74 26.98 1.05
CA PHE A 400 7.19 26.05 0.01
C PHE A 400 7.86 26.74 -1.16
N VAL A 401 8.81 26.02 -1.78
CA VAL A 401 9.45 26.39 -3.06
C VAL A 401 9.20 25.27 -4.06
N PRO A 402 8.70 25.56 -5.28
CA PRO A 402 8.50 24.55 -6.29
C PRO A 402 9.84 24.04 -6.82
N VAL A 403 9.99 22.73 -6.91
CA VAL A 403 11.19 22.07 -7.43
C VAL A 403 10.81 20.97 -8.40
N PRO A 404 11.62 20.74 -9.46
CA PRO A 404 11.40 19.61 -10.34
C PRO A 404 11.70 18.30 -9.59
N ALA A 405 10.81 17.34 -9.74
CA ALA A 405 10.95 16.00 -9.19
C ALA A 405 10.48 14.96 -10.21
N GLN A 406 10.55 13.72 -9.82
CA GLN A 406 10.06 12.60 -10.60
C GLN A 406 9.04 11.83 -9.77
N LEU A 407 8.07 11.25 -10.43
CA LEU A 407 7.23 10.20 -9.89
C LEU A 407 7.66 8.85 -10.46
N VAL A 408 7.41 7.81 -9.70
CA VAL A 408 7.54 6.42 -10.14
C VAL A 408 6.20 5.70 -9.95
N VAL A 409 5.91 4.74 -10.80
CA VAL A 409 4.72 3.93 -10.62
C VAL A 409 4.85 3.08 -9.36
N GLY A 410 5.97 2.39 -9.17
CA GLY A 410 6.23 1.62 -7.97
C GLY A 410 5.49 0.27 -7.94
N GLY A 411 5.44 -0.35 -6.76
CA GLY A 411 4.75 -1.64 -6.58
C GLY A 411 5.39 -2.82 -7.31
N GLY A 412 6.62 -2.65 -7.82
CA GLY A 412 7.24 -3.62 -8.72
C GLY A 412 6.59 -3.58 -10.11
N THR A 413 6.38 -2.38 -10.64
CA THR A 413 5.90 -2.10 -12.00
C THR A 413 6.72 -0.96 -12.59
N LEU A 414 7.09 -1.06 -13.87
CA LEU A 414 7.84 -0.03 -14.59
C LEU A 414 9.09 0.47 -13.81
N PRO A 415 10.07 -0.39 -13.51
CA PRO A 415 11.15 -0.07 -12.57
C PRO A 415 12.10 1.02 -13.07
N ASP A 416 12.19 1.22 -14.38
CA ASP A 416 13.08 2.19 -15.03
C ASP A 416 12.35 3.45 -15.55
N GLU A 417 11.04 3.51 -15.36
CA GLU A 417 10.23 4.62 -15.86
C GLU A 417 10.08 5.70 -14.79
N PHE A 418 10.62 6.87 -15.12
CA PHE A 418 10.55 8.08 -14.30
C PHE A 418 9.79 9.14 -15.05
N TYR A 419 8.70 9.62 -14.49
CA TYR A 419 7.87 10.63 -15.11
C TYR A 419 8.08 11.99 -14.42
N PRO A 420 8.15 13.10 -15.15
CA PRO A 420 8.25 14.44 -14.56
C PRO A 420 7.05 14.72 -13.64
N ALA A 421 7.32 15.25 -12.46
CA ALA A 421 6.30 15.66 -11.52
C ALA A 421 6.73 16.90 -10.75
N PRO A 422 5.81 17.83 -10.42
CA PRO A 422 6.11 18.93 -9.51
C PRO A 422 6.20 18.40 -8.09
N ALA A 423 7.18 18.89 -7.34
CA ALA A 423 7.25 18.73 -5.89
C ALA A 423 7.43 20.08 -5.22
N LEU A 424 7.04 20.16 -3.97
CA LEU A 424 7.21 21.33 -3.13
C LEU A 424 8.23 21.05 -2.04
N GLU A 425 9.32 21.79 -2.04
CA GLU A 425 10.33 21.76 -0.99
C GLU A 425 9.88 22.64 0.16
N CYS A 426 9.83 22.09 1.38
CA CYS A 426 9.46 22.85 2.57
C CYS A 426 10.61 23.79 3.00
N THR A 427 10.26 25.04 3.26
CA THR A 427 11.22 26.09 3.68
C THR A 427 11.43 26.11 5.19
N ASP A 428 10.70 25.31 5.95
CA ASP A 428 10.81 25.22 7.41
C ASP A 428 12.28 24.97 7.84
N PRO A 429 12.82 25.74 8.79
CA PRO A 429 14.22 25.64 9.20
C PRO A 429 14.54 24.44 10.10
N ARG A 430 13.53 23.73 10.60
CA ARG A 430 13.73 22.52 11.42
C ARG A 430 14.54 21.45 10.66
N PRO A 431 15.31 20.61 11.35
CA PRO A 431 15.96 19.46 10.74
C PRO A 431 14.94 18.60 9.97
N ALA A 432 15.30 18.16 8.77
CA ALA A 432 14.37 17.38 7.90
C ALA A 432 13.79 16.16 8.61
N GLN A 433 14.57 15.46 9.42
CA GLN A 433 14.09 14.30 10.17
C GLN A 433 13.02 14.69 11.20
N GLN A 434 13.20 15.79 11.90
CA GLN A 434 12.20 16.28 12.86
C GLN A 434 10.90 16.65 12.14
N LEU A 435 10.99 17.36 11.02
CA LEU A 435 9.80 17.72 10.23
C LEU A 435 9.09 16.48 9.68
N LEU A 436 9.82 15.43 9.25
CA LEU A 436 9.22 14.16 8.87
C LEU A 436 8.51 13.48 10.04
N ASP A 437 9.08 13.55 11.23
CA ASP A 437 8.47 12.99 12.44
C ASP A 437 7.18 13.75 12.78
N ASP A 438 7.21 15.08 12.74
CA ASP A 438 6.05 15.95 12.96
C ASP A 438 4.94 15.69 11.91
N LEU A 439 5.29 15.54 10.63
CA LEU A 439 4.34 15.17 9.56
C LEU A 439 3.66 13.83 9.80
N ARG A 440 4.38 12.85 10.36
CA ARG A 440 3.79 11.54 10.72
C ARG A 440 2.95 11.59 11.99
N GLU A 441 3.07 12.64 12.79
CA GLU A 441 2.27 12.84 14.01
C GLU A 441 0.98 13.64 13.77
N LEU A 442 0.76 14.16 12.57
CA LEU A 442 -0.47 14.83 12.20
C LEU A 442 -1.70 13.91 12.37
N PRO A 443 -2.89 14.45 12.57
CA PRO A 443 -4.14 13.67 12.70
C PRO A 443 -4.36 12.68 11.57
N VAL A 444 -4.06 13.07 10.33
CA VAL A 444 -3.85 12.17 9.20
C VAL A 444 -2.39 12.28 8.79
N PRO A 445 -1.56 11.28 9.09
CA PRO A 445 -0.13 11.32 8.81
C PRO A 445 0.21 11.62 7.35
N VAL A 446 1.19 12.49 7.13
CA VAL A 446 1.72 12.81 5.80
C VAL A 446 3.05 12.11 5.61
N ILE A 447 3.14 11.29 4.57
CA ILE A 447 4.35 10.55 4.23
C ILE A 447 5.07 11.28 3.11
N ALA A 448 6.19 11.92 3.46
CA ALA A 448 7.00 12.73 2.57
C ALA A 448 8.40 12.12 2.37
N THR A 449 9.21 12.70 1.49
CA THR A 449 10.59 12.29 1.22
C THR A 449 11.58 13.39 1.59
N VAL A 450 12.87 13.04 1.65
CA VAL A 450 13.97 13.99 1.89
C VAL A 450 14.93 13.96 0.71
N ARG A 451 15.30 15.15 0.23
CA ARG A 451 16.37 15.35 -0.75
C ARG A 451 17.25 16.51 -0.27
N GLN A 452 18.56 16.31 -0.21
CA GLN A 452 19.52 17.33 0.21
C GLN A 452 19.15 18.03 1.55
N GLN A 453 18.77 17.22 2.55
CA GLN A 453 18.35 17.69 3.88
C GLN A 453 17.09 18.58 3.90
N ARG A 454 16.27 18.54 2.85
CA ARG A 454 14.99 19.26 2.76
C ARG A 454 13.84 18.26 2.56
N VAL A 455 12.73 18.54 3.20
CA VAL A 455 11.50 17.75 3.05
C VAL A 455 10.79 18.14 1.78
N LEU A 456 10.42 17.14 0.99
CA LEU A 456 9.75 17.26 -0.29
C LEU A 456 8.36 16.62 -0.23
N LEU A 457 7.36 17.35 -0.66
CA LEU A 457 6.02 16.87 -0.93
C LEU A 457 5.84 16.71 -2.45
N ASN A 458 5.74 15.49 -2.94
CA ASN A 458 5.48 15.23 -4.35
C ASN A 458 3.98 15.33 -4.64
N MET A 459 3.60 16.15 -5.61
CA MET A 459 2.20 16.45 -5.91
C MET A 459 1.49 15.34 -6.70
N ALA A 460 2.24 14.41 -7.28
CA ALA A 460 1.67 13.35 -8.10
C ALA A 460 0.81 12.36 -7.31
N THR A 461 1.20 12.08 -6.08
CA THR A 461 0.59 11.04 -5.25
C THR A 461 -0.51 11.54 -4.30
N LEU A 462 -0.72 12.86 -4.25
CA LEU A 462 -1.81 13.47 -3.48
C LEU A 462 -3.15 13.23 -4.19
N LEU A 463 -4.13 12.74 -3.46
CA LEU A 463 -5.48 12.59 -3.99
C LEU A 463 -6.23 13.94 -3.95
N PRO A 464 -7.07 14.26 -4.94
CA PRO A 464 -7.82 15.52 -4.95
C PRO A 464 -8.66 15.74 -3.68
N THR A 465 -9.22 14.68 -3.11
CA THR A 465 -10.02 14.69 -1.88
C THR A 465 -9.21 14.93 -0.61
N GLU A 466 -7.89 14.98 -0.69
CA GLU A 466 -6.99 15.17 0.46
C GLU A 466 -6.48 16.60 0.59
N MET A 467 -6.61 17.42 -0.45
CA MET A 467 -5.96 18.74 -0.53
C MET A 467 -6.44 19.70 0.58
N GLU A 468 -7.74 19.79 0.85
CA GLU A 468 -8.26 20.66 1.90
C GLU A 468 -7.73 20.26 3.28
N LEU A 469 -7.76 18.96 3.58
CA LEU A 469 -7.26 18.41 4.84
C LEU A 469 -5.76 18.65 4.99
N LEU A 470 -4.99 18.36 3.94
CA LEU A 470 -3.54 18.58 3.91
C LEU A 470 -3.20 20.05 4.18
N ILE A 471 -3.88 20.99 3.50
CA ILE A 471 -3.67 22.42 3.70
C ILE A 471 -3.97 22.83 5.15
N ALA A 472 -5.07 22.36 5.71
CA ALA A 472 -5.45 22.69 7.10
C ALA A 472 -4.38 22.20 8.09
N GLN A 473 -3.95 20.95 7.98
CA GLN A 473 -2.95 20.35 8.86
C GLN A 473 -1.57 21.02 8.72
N LEU A 474 -1.13 21.29 7.49
CA LEU A 474 0.15 21.96 7.24
C LEU A 474 0.14 23.41 7.72
N ARG A 475 -1.00 24.08 7.68
CA ARG A 475 -1.15 25.43 8.22
C ARG A 475 -0.90 25.48 9.73
N GLU A 476 -1.46 24.53 10.47
CA GLU A 476 -1.24 24.40 11.91
C GLU A 476 0.21 24.04 12.25
N LEU A 477 0.84 23.21 11.41
CA LEU A 477 2.20 22.74 11.64
C LEU A 477 3.28 23.78 11.31
N LEU A 478 3.11 24.55 10.22
CA LEU A 478 4.14 25.39 9.63
C LEU A 478 3.98 26.88 9.93
N LEU A 479 2.75 27.33 10.22
CA LEU A 479 2.53 28.74 10.55
C LEU A 479 2.39 28.91 12.08
N PRO A 480 3.09 29.88 12.69
CA PRO A 480 2.92 30.15 14.10
C PRO A 480 1.47 30.54 14.38
N ALA A 481 0.93 30.08 15.51
CA ALA A 481 -0.36 30.52 15.97
C ALA A 481 -0.39 32.07 15.98
N PRO A 482 -1.47 32.70 15.48
CA PRO A 482 -1.57 34.15 15.52
C PRO A 482 -1.36 34.61 16.96
N PHE A 483 -0.39 35.52 17.15
CA PHE A 483 -0.11 36.11 18.44
C PHE A 483 -1.41 36.80 18.90
N ASN A 484 -2.10 36.23 19.89
CA ASN A 484 -3.26 36.88 20.49
C ASN A 484 -2.77 38.15 21.20
N ALA A 485 -2.79 39.27 20.49
CA ALA A 485 -2.56 40.59 21.00
C ALA A 485 -3.79 41.09 21.83
N THR A 486 -4.19 40.29 22.82
CA THR A 486 -5.24 40.70 23.79
C THR A 486 -4.73 40.55 25.21
N ASN A 487 -3.61 41.24 25.50
CA ASN A 487 -3.23 41.60 26.87
C ASN A 487 -2.21 42.75 26.85
N ALA A 488 -2.57 43.87 26.25
CA ALA A 488 -1.84 45.12 26.41
C ALA A 488 -2.81 46.27 26.30
N THR A 489 -3.67 46.42 27.30
CA THR A 489 -4.23 47.69 27.72
C THR A 489 -4.95 47.44 29.04
N GLU A 490 -4.23 47.71 30.11
CA GLU A 490 -4.73 48.26 31.36
C GLU A 490 -3.52 48.60 32.26
N GLU A 491 -3.05 49.79 32.11
CA GLU A 491 -2.50 50.53 33.26
C GLU A 491 -3.05 51.94 33.22
N PRO A 492 -3.38 52.48 34.39
CA PRO A 492 -4.11 53.74 34.61
C PRO A 492 -3.27 54.94 34.54
#